data_aced744539f65425d0c7988bc4d49808
#
_entry.id   aced744539f65425d0c7988bc4d49808
#
_cell.length_a   1.000
_cell.length_b   1.000
_cell.length_c   1.000
_cell.angle_alpha   90.00
_cell.angle_beta   90.00
_cell.angle_gamma   90.00
#
_symmetry.space_group_name_H-M   'P 1'
#
loop_
_entity.id
_entity.type
_entity.pdbx_description
1 polymer ?
#
loop_
_entity_poly.entity_id
_entity_poly.type
_entity_poly.pdbx_seq_one_letter_code
_entity_poly.pdbx_strand_id
1 'polypeptide(L)'
;MDLFQSSSAGGHVKTWEKLAEAARGEPLDLTVYFLGDKHAVQPLAENVRYVHLPPVWSTRSLPFLEGIPAHTDLAPLHPRAFFRFRRHQVLHATDAYFSLARAARLLSRWSPRALVHSTHTDTPGYTRAYADQVLRRLCGDGLWGRTLRERWRWPDRLGRRMQRRLERYLRSCDWAMAPDQDALRQLQSAIRPGRLSLLRRGIDTEVFHPRLRDRARLQNEWGVPADRSVLLFAGRVDAGKNALTLARAARILLDRGLPVHVICAGEGGQMQEFRDLLGERVSLPGQVSQDELAWLYASADLFVFPSQIEVFPNVILEAKASALPVVVSAQGGSAKLVRPTAHAGDAGGVAVTGNEPQAWAGEIETLLRAPERRRAMGEASRRSVENAWPSWRQVLREDLLPVWQFVARQRRTLA
;
A
#
# COMPACT_ATOMS: atom_id res chain seq x y z
N MET A 1 1.52 -11.31 -9.73
CA MET A 1 0.88 -10.93 -8.43
C MET A 1 -0.43 -11.67 -8.26
N ASP A 2 -0.66 -12.28 -7.12
CA ASP A 2 -1.94 -12.93 -6.79
C ASP A 2 -2.98 -11.89 -6.32
N LEU A 3 -3.13 -10.80 -7.09
CA LEU A 3 -4.02 -9.67 -6.81
C LEU A 3 -4.78 -9.29 -8.08
N PHE A 4 -6.04 -8.88 -7.91
CA PHE A 4 -6.84 -8.35 -9.00
C PHE A 4 -6.39 -6.95 -9.37
N GLN A 5 -6.25 -6.68 -10.66
CA GLN A 5 -6.09 -5.34 -11.17
C GLN A 5 -7.47 -4.68 -11.26
N SER A 6 -7.63 -3.56 -10.57
CA SER A 6 -8.83 -2.72 -10.63
C SER A 6 -8.47 -1.28 -10.33
N SER A 7 -9.36 -0.35 -10.61
CA SER A 7 -9.22 1.06 -10.21
C SER A 7 -9.07 1.20 -8.69
N SER A 8 -9.73 0.33 -7.91
CA SER A 8 -9.69 0.25 -6.44
C SER A 8 -8.50 -0.53 -5.89
N ALA A 9 -7.61 -1.04 -6.74
CA ALA A 9 -6.49 -1.85 -6.29
C ALA A 9 -5.58 -1.07 -5.34
N GLY A 10 -5.15 -1.74 -4.27
CA GLY A 10 -4.26 -1.16 -3.26
C GLY A 10 -2.87 -0.80 -3.79
N GLY A 11 -2.10 -0.09 -2.97
CA GLY A 11 -0.77 0.42 -3.31
C GLY A 11 0.22 -0.60 -3.87
N HIS A 12 0.06 -1.89 -3.56
CA HIS A 12 0.88 -2.96 -4.13
C HIS A 12 0.67 -3.09 -5.65
N VAL A 13 -0.58 -3.14 -6.13
CA VAL A 13 -0.91 -3.18 -7.55
C VAL A 13 -0.45 -1.90 -8.23
N LYS A 14 -0.76 -0.74 -7.64
CA LYS A 14 -0.36 0.57 -8.17
C LYS A 14 1.16 0.72 -8.31
N THR A 15 1.94 0.18 -7.39
CA THR A 15 3.41 0.14 -7.52
C THR A 15 3.85 -0.56 -8.81
N TRP A 16 3.26 -1.72 -9.12
CA TRP A 16 3.64 -2.47 -10.31
C TRP A 16 3.06 -1.90 -11.60
N GLU A 17 1.92 -1.20 -11.54
CA GLU A 17 1.44 -0.39 -12.67
C GLU A 17 2.43 0.73 -13.00
N LYS A 18 2.91 1.46 -11.99
CA LYS A 18 3.92 2.54 -12.17
C LYS A 18 5.27 2.01 -12.66
N LEU A 19 5.73 0.87 -12.16
CA LEU A 19 6.94 0.23 -12.64
C LEU A 19 6.79 -0.26 -14.09
N ALA A 20 5.62 -0.77 -14.48
CA ALA A 20 5.32 -1.16 -15.84
C ALA A 20 5.28 0.06 -16.79
N GLU A 21 4.70 1.17 -16.37
CA GLU A 21 4.75 2.44 -17.11
C GLU A 21 6.20 2.91 -17.29
N ALA A 22 6.99 2.88 -16.22
CA ALA A 22 8.39 3.27 -16.25
C ALA A 22 9.26 2.36 -17.16
N ALA A 23 8.82 1.12 -17.38
CA ALA A 23 9.52 0.14 -18.22
C ALA A 23 9.29 0.32 -19.72
N ARG A 24 8.36 1.20 -20.14
CA ARG A 24 8.12 1.48 -21.57
C ARG A 24 9.38 2.02 -22.22
N GLY A 25 9.79 1.38 -23.31
CA GLY A 25 10.99 1.75 -24.08
C GLY A 25 12.32 1.36 -23.42
N GLU A 26 12.33 0.72 -22.25
CA GLU A 26 13.55 0.17 -21.66
C GLU A 26 13.94 -1.16 -22.33
N PRO A 27 15.22 -1.53 -22.35
CA PRO A 27 15.71 -2.74 -23.03
C PRO A 27 15.38 -4.03 -22.25
N LEU A 28 14.10 -4.29 -22.01
CA LEU A 28 13.57 -5.49 -21.37
C LEU A 28 12.19 -5.82 -21.92
N ASP A 29 11.79 -7.09 -21.84
CA ASP A 29 10.42 -7.54 -22.09
C ASP A 29 9.74 -7.83 -20.75
N LEU A 30 8.81 -6.96 -20.34
CA LEU A 30 8.12 -7.05 -19.06
C LEU A 30 6.68 -7.54 -19.26
N THR A 31 6.34 -8.62 -18.58
CA THR A 31 4.96 -9.08 -18.46
C THR A 31 4.55 -9.06 -16.98
N VAL A 32 3.56 -8.26 -16.63
CA VAL A 32 2.98 -8.25 -15.29
C VAL A 32 1.71 -9.10 -15.27
N TYR A 33 1.70 -10.14 -14.44
CA TYR A 33 0.56 -11.03 -14.29
C TYR A 33 -0.31 -10.59 -13.10
N PHE A 34 -1.59 -10.40 -13.36
CA PHE A 34 -2.62 -10.12 -12.37
C PHE A 34 -3.68 -11.23 -12.34
N LEU A 35 -4.44 -11.31 -11.27
CA LEU A 35 -5.71 -12.01 -11.30
C LEU A 35 -6.76 -11.12 -11.99
N GLY A 36 -7.73 -11.74 -12.65
CA GLY A 36 -8.83 -11.08 -13.34
C GLY A 36 -10.00 -12.02 -13.51
N ASP A 37 -11.19 -11.51 -13.83
CA ASP A 37 -12.39 -12.34 -13.98
C ASP A 37 -12.31 -13.26 -15.21
N LYS A 38 -11.55 -12.84 -16.22
CA LYS A 38 -11.29 -13.62 -17.44
C LYS A 38 -9.85 -13.45 -17.90
N HIS A 39 -9.42 -14.39 -18.76
CA HIS A 39 -8.11 -14.27 -19.39
C HIS A 39 -8.11 -13.11 -20.38
N ALA A 40 -7.17 -12.19 -20.20
CA ALA A 40 -6.94 -11.08 -21.11
C ALA A 40 -5.44 -10.75 -21.20
N VAL A 41 -5.02 -10.22 -22.34
CA VAL A 41 -3.69 -9.65 -22.54
C VAL A 41 -3.88 -8.21 -22.96
N GLN A 42 -3.31 -7.29 -22.22
CA GLN A 42 -3.39 -5.86 -22.47
C GLN A 42 -1.98 -5.34 -22.74
N PRO A 43 -1.63 -4.99 -23.98
CA PRO A 43 -0.37 -4.34 -24.28
C PRO A 43 -0.37 -2.91 -23.76
N LEU A 44 0.74 -2.48 -23.13
CA LEU A 44 0.97 -1.10 -22.72
C LEU A 44 1.98 -0.41 -23.64
N ALA A 45 2.93 -1.18 -24.15
CA ALA A 45 3.94 -0.77 -25.11
C ALA A 45 4.42 -2.04 -25.84
N GLU A 46 5.29 -1.89 -26.84
CA GLU A 46 5.88 -2.99 -27.56
C GLU A 46 6.56 -4.03 -26.64
N ASN A 47 7.25 -3.52 -25.60
CA ASN A 47 8.03 -4.30 -24.64
C ASN A 47 7.33 -4.52 -23.29
N VAL A 48 6.10 -4.03 -23.07
CA VAL A 48 5.40 -4.11 -21.78
C VAL A 48 3.95 -4.53 -21.95
N ARG A 49 3.49 -5.51 -21.16
CA ARG A 49 2.09 -5.99 -21.19
C ARG A 49 1.59 -6.44 -19.83
N TYR A 50 0.28 -6.34 -19.67
CA TYR A 50 -0.45 -6.98 -18.57
C TYR A 50 -1.08 -8.28 -19.05
N VAL A 51 -1.10 -9.30 -18.20
CA VAL A 51 -1.79 -10.56 -18.44
C VAL A 51 -2.70 -10.85 -17.25
N HIS A 52 -3.99 -10.89 -17.51
CA HIS A 52 -5.00 -11.26 -16.52
C HIS A 52 -5.29 -12.74 -16.58
N LEU A 53 -5.30 -13.39 -15.42
CA LEU A 53 -5.59 -14.82 -15.29
C LEU A 53 -6.75 -15.01 -14.30
N PRO A 54 -7.81 -15.75 -14.66
CA PRO A 54 -8.86 -16.06 -13.70
C PRO A 54 -8.30 -16.95 -12.60
N PRO A 55 -8.65 -16.70 -11.32
CA PRO A 55 -8.20 -17.53 -10.22
C PRO A 55 -8.74 -18.97 -10.38
N VAL A 56 -7.97 -19.94 -9.92
CA VAL A 56 -8.40 -21.35 -9.88
C VAL A 56 -9.36 -21.58 -8.72
N TRP A 57 -9.05 -21.00 -7.56
CA TRP A 57 -9.90 -21.04 -6.37
C TRP A 57 -9.85 -19.71 -5.63
N SER A 58 -10.82 -18.84 -5.96
CA SER A 58 -10.89 -17.49 -5.42
C SER A 58 -11.34 -17.45 -3.97
N THR A 59 -10.76 -16.56 -3.17
CA THR A 59 -11.28 -16.20 -1.85
C THR A 59 -12.68 -15.59 -1.90
N ARG A 60 -13.11 -15.05 -3.04
CA ARG A 60 -14.50 -14.55 -3.26
C ARG A 60 -15.57 -15.64 -3.09
N SER A 61 -15.20 -16.92 -3.22
CA SER A 61 -16.12 -18.04 -3.08
C SER A 61 -16.36 -18.45 -1.63
N LEU A 62 -15.78 -17.78 -0.63
CA LEU A 62 -15.84 -18.15 0.78
C LEU A 62 -16.65 -17.12 1.58
N PRO A 63 -17.95 -17.42 1.91
CA PRO A 63 -18.84 -16.44 2.56
C PRO A 63 -18.34 -15.93 3.93
N PHE A 64 -17.63 -16.79 4.69
CA PHE A 64 -17.09 -16.41 6.01
C PHE A 64 -15.93 -15.40 5.93
N LEU A 65 -15.41 -15.12 4.73
CA LEU A 65 -14.40 -14.09 4.45
C LEU A 65 -15.02 -12.79 3.93
N GLU A 66 -16.33 -12.64 3.98
CA GLU A 66 -17.02 -11.42 3.58
C GLU A 66 -16.50 -10.21 4.38
N GLY A 67 -16.13 -9.13 3.67
CA GLY A 67 -15.49 -7.95 4.26
C GLY A 67 -13.97 -8.06 4.50
N ILE A 68 -13.35 -9.21 4.20
CA ILE A 68 -11.91 -9.31 4.02
C ILE A 68 -11.61 -9.09 2.54
N PRO A 69 -10.58 -8.29 2.18
CA PRO A 69 -10.26 -8.04 0.78
C PRO A 69 -10.10 -9.33 -0.02
N ALA A 70 -11.00 -9.58 -0.96
CA ALA A 70 -11.07 -10.80 -1.76
C ALA A 70 -10.11 -10.70 -2.96
N HIS A 71 -8.81 -10.94 -2.74
CA HIS A 71 -7.81 -10.58 -3.74
C HIS A 71 -6.89 -11.70 -4.16
N THR A 72 -7.14 -12.95 -3.72
CA THR A 72 -6.13 -13.99 -3.84
C THR A 72 -6.69 -15.32 -4.37
N ASP A 73 -5.81 -16.11 -4.97
CA ASP A 73 -6.07 -17.48 -5.39
C ASP A 73 -5.47 -18.46 -4.37
N LEU A 74 -6.31 -19.21 -3.69
CA LEU A 74 -5.94 -20.18 -2.68
C LEU A 74 -5.45 -21.52 -3.25
N ALA A 75 -5.60 -21.74 -4.55
CA ALA A 75 -5.18 -23.00 -5.19
C ALA A 75 -3.71 -23.31 -4.90
N PRO A 76 -3.34 -24.57 -4.76
CA PRO A 76 -1.94 -24.96 -4.52
C PRO A 76 -1.03 -24.59 -5.70
N LEU A 77 -1.54 -24.54 -6.91
CA LEU A 77 -0.85 -24.18 -8.12
C LEU A 77 -1.82 -23.54 -9.13
N HIS A 78 -1.33 -22.59 -9.93
CA HIS A 78 -2.06 -22.03 -11.06
C HIS A 78 -1.54 -22.62 -12.37
N PRO A 79 -2.23 -23.61 -13.02
CA PRO A 79 -1.68 -24.33 -14.18
C PRO A 79 -1.35 -23.43 -15.36
N ARG A 80 -2.27 -22.51 -15.72
CA ARG A 80 -2.06 -21.58 -16.85
C ARG A 80 -0.86 -20.68 -16.62
N ALA A 81 -0.66 -20.18 -15.38
CA ALA A 81 0.50 -19.38 -15.03
C ALA A 81 1.79 -20.20 -15.15
N PHE A 82 1.81 -21.44 -14.64
CA PHE A 82 2.96 -22.32 -14.72
C PHE A 82 3.46 -22.49 -16.17
N PHE A 83 2.56 -22.74 -17.13
CA PHE A 83 2.94 -22.87 -18.55
C PHE A 83 3.40 -21.55 -19.15
N ARG A 84 2.76 -20.42 -18.81
CA ARG A 84 3.15 -19.10 -19.34
C ARG A 84 4.48 -18.63 -18.81
N PHE A 85 4.78 -18.87 -17.54
CA PHE A 85 6.05 -18.49 -16.88
C PHE A 85 7.27 -19.16 -17.55
N ARG A 86 7.09 -20.25 -18.27
CA ARG A 86 8.15 -20.91 -19.03
C ARG A 86 8.76 -20.04 -20.16
N ARG A 87 8.11 -18.95 -20.52
CA ARG A 87 8.58 -18.03 -21.56
C ARG A 87 9.52 -16.94 -21.02
N HIS A 88 9.64 -16.81 -19.69
CA HIS A 88 10.43 -15.77 -19.05
C HIS A 88 11.75 -16.33 -18.48
N GLN A 89 12.77 -15.49 -18.43
CA GLN A 89 14.07 -15.84 -17.86
C GLN A 89 14.10 -15.59 -16.34
N VAL A 90 13.42 -14.54 -15.91
CA VAL A 90 13.30 -14.15 -14.51
C VAL A 90 11.83 -14.13 -14.12
N LEU A 91 11.52 -14.74 -13.00
CA LEU A 91 10.20 -14.75 -12.39
C LEU A 91 10.27 -13.90 -11.12
N HIS A 92 9.59 -12.76 -11.11
CA HIS A 92 9.55 -11.88 -9.97
C HIS A 92 8.22 -12.03 -9.23
N ALA A 93 8.25 -12.65 -8.05
CA ALA A 93 7.09 -12.83 -7.20
C ALA A 93 6.99 -11.71 -6.17
N THR A 94 5.79 -11.19 -5.96
CA THR A 94 5.49 -10.07 -5.05
C THR A 94 4.81 -10.52 -3.76
N ASP A 95 4.58 -11.81 -3.63
CA ASP A 95 4.14 -12.51 -2.43
C ASP A 95 4.80 -13.90 -2.37
N ALA A 96 4.59 -14.63 -1.26
CA ALA A 96 5.20 -15.94 -1.03
C ALA A 96 4.16 -17.05 -0.76
N TYR A 97 2.86 -16.75 -0.91
CA TYR A 97 1.81 -17.53 -0.26
C TYR A 97 0.83 -18.16 -1.24
N PHE A 98 0.56 -17.53 -2.37
CA PHE A 98 -0.55 -17.84 -3.24
C PHE A 98 -0.15 -18.57 -4.53
N SER A 99 -1.09 -18.80 -5.40
CA SER A 99 -0.96 -19.74 -6.52
C SER A 99 0.10 -19.36 -7.54
N LEU A 100 0.21 -18.07 -7.91
CA LEU A 100 1.20 -17.59 -8.87
C LEU A 100 2.62 -17.66 -8.30
N ALA A 101 2.80 -17.24 -7.05
CA ALA A 101 4.09 -17.33 -6.38
C ALA A 101 4.57 -18.78 -6.23
N ARG A 102 3.65 -19.72 -5.94
CA ARG A 102 3.96 -21.16 -5.88
C ARG A 102 4.32 -21.72 -7.25
N ALA A 103 3.59 -21.30 -8.31
CA ALA A 103 3.89 -21.70 -9.68
C ALA A 103 5.28 -21.21 -10.12
N ALA A 104 5.63 -19.96 -9.80
CA ALA A 104 6.96 -19.40 -10.06
C ALA A 104 8.06 -20.18 -9.33
N ARG A 105 7.87 -20.46 -8.04
CA ARG A 105 8.82 -21.24 -7.24
C ARG A 105 9.00 -22.67 -7.75
N LEU A 106 7.89 -23.35 -8.10
CA LEU A 106 7.96 -24.70 -8.64
C LEU A 106 8.75 -24.72 -9.94
N LEU A 107 8.46 -23.79 -10.85
CA LEU A 107 9.12 -23.72 -12.14
C LEU A 107 10.61 -23.38 -12.00
N SER A 108 11.00 -22.44 -11.13
CA SER A 108 12.40 -22.07 -10.92
C SER A 108 13.23 -23.21 -10.34
N ARG A 109 12.60 -24.14 -9.62
CA ARG A 109 13.28 -25.32 -9.05
C ARG A 109 13.66 -26.36 -10.12
N TRP A 110 12.87 -26.44 -11.19
CA TRP A 110 13.00 -27.48 -12.22
C TRP A 110 13.47 -26.94 -13.57
N SER A 111 13.92 -25.68 -13.60
CA SER A 111 14.30 -25.03 -14.86
C SER A 111 15.33 -23.91 -14.59
N PRO A 112 16.10 -23.47 -15.61
CA PRO A 112 17.10 -22.41 -15.49
C PRO A 112 16.52 -20.99 -15.30
N ARG A 113 15.31 -20.87 -14.76
CA ARG A 113 14.64 -19.58 -14.53
C ARG A 113 14.95 -19.07 -13.16
N ALA A 114 15.38 -17.82 -13.07
CA ALA A 114 15.66 -17.17 -11.81
C ALA A 114 14.35 -16.79 -11.09
N LEU A 115 14.34 -16.93 -9.76
CA LEU A 115 13.26 -16.51 -8.90
C LEU A 115 13.69 -15.33 -8.04
N VAL A 116 13.06 -14.18 -8.24
CA VAL A 116 13.22 -12.97 -7.42
C VAL A 116 11.96 -12.76 -6.59
N HIS A 117 12.11 -12.22 -5.40
CA HIS A 117 10.98 -11.85 -4.54
C HIS A 117 11.11 -10.41 -4.06
N SER A 118 9.98 -9.68 -4.00
CA SER A 118 9.89 -8.39 -3.32
C SER A 118 8.74 -8.36 -2.33
N THR A 119 9.01 -7.81 -1.14
CA THR A 119 8.01 -7.72 -0.07
C THR A 119 7.24 -6.40 -0.20
N HIS A 120 5.91 -6.49 -0.36
CA HIS A 120 5.00 -5.35 -0.49
C HIS A 120 3.95 -5.28 0.60
N THR A 121 3.68 -6.39 1.28
CA THR A 121 2.61 -6.53 2.28
C THR A 121 3.13 -7.33 3.46
N ASP A 122 2.83 -6.88 4.68
CA ASP A 122 3.03 -7.67 5.89
C ASP A 122 1.92 -8.73 6.02
N THR A 123 1.97 -9.75 5.17
CA THR A 123 0.98 -10.83 5.18
C THR A 123 0.90 -11.56 6.53
N PRO A 124 2.00 -11.84 7.26
CA PRO A 124 1.94 -12.38 8.62
C PRO A 124 1.16 -11.49 9.60
N GLY A 125 1.39 -10.17 9.57
CA GLY A 125 0.67 -9.18 10.40
C GLY A 125 -0.81 -9.10 10.03
N TYR A 126 -1.13 -8.99 8.75
CA TYR A 126 -2.52 -9.03 8.27
C TYR A 126 -3.23 -10.34 8.64
N THR A 127 -2.56 -11.49 8.49
CA THR A 127 -3.13 -12.79 8.87
C THR A 127 -3.49 -12.81 10.36
N ARG A 128 -2.65 -12.23 11.22
CA ARG A 128 -2.92 -12.11 12.66
C ARG A 128 -4.15 -11.25 12.93
N ALA A 129 -4.21 -10.07 12.32
CA ALA A 129 -5.32 -9.12 12.50
C ALA A 129 -6.66 -9.69 12.00
N TYR A 130 -6.68 -10.27 10.79
CA TYR A 130 -7.90 -10.89 10.24
C TYR A 130 -8.33 -12.14 10.99
N ALA A 131 -7.39 -12.97 11.47
CA ALA A 131 -7.73 -14.13 12.29
C ALA A 131 -8.41 -13.72 13.61
N ASP A 132 -7.95 -12.62 14.24
CA ASP A 132 -8.62 -12.08 15.43
C ASP A 132 -10.04 -11.59 15.10
N GLN A 133 -10.21 -10.86 13.99
CA GLN A 133 -11.51 -10.38 13.53
C GLN A 133 -12.49 -11.53 13.22
N VAL A 134 -12.04 -12.56 12.50
CA VAL A 134 -12.86 -13.73 12.18
C VAL A 134 -13.25 -14.50 13.44
N LEU A 135 -12.33 -14.68 14.38
CA LEU A 135 -12.64 -15.33 15.66
C LEU A 135 -13.65 -14.55 16.49
N ARG A 136 -13.60 -13.20 16.48
CA ARG A 136 -14.61 -12.34 17.11
C ARG A 136 -15.99 -12.55 16.47
N ARG A 137 -16.07 -12.61 15.14
CA ARG A 137 -17.34 -12.82 14.41
C ARG A 137 -17.94 -14.20 14.66
N LEU A 138 -17.12 -15.25 14.65
CA LEU A 138 -17.60 -16.63 14.77
C LEU A 138 -17.85 -17.09 16.20
N CYS A 139 -17.01 -16.67 17.15
CA CYS A 139 -17.02 -17.15 18.53
C CYS A 139 -17.46 -16.07 19.53
N GLY A 140 -17.69 -14.83 19.08
CA GLY A 140 -18.01 -13.71 19.96
C GLY A 140 -16.92 -13.39 20.97
N ASP A 141 -17.30 -12.58 22.00
CA ASP A 141 -16.44 -12.23 23.13
C ASP A 141 -16.70 -13.11 24.39
N GLY A 142 -17.40 -14.23 24.22
CA GLY A 142 -17.62 -15.23 25.27
C GLY A 142 -16.35 -15.98 25.67
N LEU A 143 -16.45 -16.86 26.69
CA LEU A 143 -15.32 -17.62 27.25
C LEU A 143 -14.51 -18.38 26.21
N TRP A 144 -15.17 -19.02 25.23
CA TRP A 144 -14.52 -19.77 24.15
C TRP A 144 -13.74 -18.83 23.20
N GLY A 145 -14.34 -17.71 22.79
CA GLY A 145 -13.70 -16.75 21.93
C GLY A 145 -12.46 -16.12 22.58
N ARG A 146 -12.54 -15.75 23.87
CA ARG A 146 -11.39 -15.24 24.66
C ARG A 146 -10.31 -16.31 24.81
N THR A 147 -10.69 -17.56 25.14
CA THR A 147 -9.75 -18.67 25.29
C THR A 147 -8.95 -18.90 24.00
N LEU A 148 -9.60 -18.90 22.83
CA LEU A 148 -8.93 -19.07 21.55
C LEU A 148 -7.96 -17.91 21.24
N ARG A 149 -8.35 -16.67 21.53
CA ARG A 149 -7.55 -15.48 21.23
C ARG A 149 -6.42 -15.26 22.23
N GLU A 150 -6.73 -15.31 23.51
CA GLU A 150 -5.81 -14.92 24.58
C GLU A 150 -4.98 -16.07 25.12
N ARG A 151 -5.62 -17.19 25.52
CA ARG A 151 -4.91 -18.33 26.11
C ARG A 151 -4.21 -19.18 25.04
N TRP A 152 -4.89 -19.51 23.94
CA TRP A 152 -4.31 -20.32 22.88
C TRP A 152 -3.58 -19.47 21.82
N ARG A 153 -3.77 -18.16 21.80
CA ARG A 153 -3.09 -17.21 20.92
C ARG A 153 -3.11 -17.66 19.46
N TRP A 154 -4.28 -18.13 19.00
CA TRP A 154 -4.46 -18.66 17.64
C TRP A 154 -4.05 -17.66 16.54
N PRO A 155 -4.40 -16.36 16.63
CA PRO A 155 -3.95 -15.37 15.65
C PRO A 155 -2.43 -15.29 15.57
N ASP A 156 -1.72 -15.33 16.70
CA ASP A 156 -0.27 -15.32 16.74
C ASP A 156 0.35 -16.58 16.15
N ARG A 157 -0.27 -17.74 16.39
CA ARG A 157 0.20 -19.04 15.82
C ARG A 157 0.08 -19.03 14.31
N LEU A 158 -1.03 -18.51 13.77
CA LEU A 158 -1.23 -18.36 12.33
C LEU A 158 -0.22 -17.38 11.74
N GLY A 159 -0.02 -16.21 12.36
CA GLY A 159 1.00 -15.24 11.95
C GLY A 159 2.41 -15.85 11.90
N ARG A 160 2.81 -16.59 12.96
CA ARG A 160 4.11 -17.30 12.98
C ARG A 160 4.21 -18.40 11.91
N ARG A 161 3.11 -19.11 11.60
CA ARG A 161 3.08 -20.08 10.50
C ARG A 161 3.30 -19.42 9.15
N MET A 162 2.68 -18.27 8.93
CA MET A 162 2.88 -17.47 7.70
C MET A 162 4.31 -16.94 7.61
N GLN A 163 4.88 -16.45 8.72
CA GLN A 163 6.29 -16.03 8.77
C GLN A 163 7.26 -17.16 8.39
N ARG A 164 7.11 -18.35 8.98
CA ARG A 164 7.94 -19.52 8.62
C ARG A 164 7.76 -19.96 7.16
N ARG A 165 6.57 -19.70 6.57
CA ARG A 165 6.31 -19.97 5.16
C ARG A 165 7.05 -18.97 4.27
N LEU A 166 7.05 -17.68 4.64
CA LEU A 166 7.83 -16.65 3.96
C LEU A 166 9.33 -17.01 3.97
N GLU A 167 9.88 -17.31 5.13
CA GLU A 167 11.31 -17.67 5.27
C GLU A 167 11.69 -18.86 4.38
N ARG A 168 10.84 -19.91 4.36
CA ARG A 168 11.06 -21.08 3.48
C ARG A 168 10.98 -20.73 1.99
N TYR A 169 10.12 -19.78 1.64
CA TYR A 169 10.01 -19.28 0.28
C TYR A 169 11.28 -18.49 -0.10
N LEU A 170 11.71 -17.57 0.74
CA LEU A 170 12.89 -16.73 0.54
C LEU A 170 14.17 -17.55 0.36
N ARG A 171 14.35 -18.63 1.13
CA ARG A 171 15.48 -19.56 0.96
C ARG A 171 15.53 -20.22 -0.42
N SER A 172 14.41 -20.27 -1.14
CA SER A 172 14.33 -20.81 -2.50
C SER A 172 14.53 -19.75 -3.59
N CYS A 173 14.56 -18.46 -3.23
CA CYS A 173 14.79 -17.37 -4.16
C CYS A 173 16.28 -17.19 -4.49
N ASP A 174 16.55 -16.77 -5.73
CA ASP A 174 17.90 -16.35 -6.15
C ASP A 174 18.23 -14.96 -5.63
N TRP A 175 17.20 -14.14 -5.40
CA TRP A 175 17.29 -12.80 -4.84
C TRP A 175 16.03 -12.40 -4.10
N ALA A 176 16.17 -11.63 -3.02
CA ALA A 176 15.04 -10.99 -2.37
C ALA A 176 15.25 -9.48 -2.27
N MET A 177 14.13 -8.72 -2.22
CA MET A 177 14.16 -7.29 -2.11
C MET A 177 13.25 -6.84 -0.98
N ALA A 178 13.79 -6.03 -0.07
CA ALA A 178 13.11 -5.49 1.10
C ALA A 178 12.62 -4.06 0.83
N PRO A 179 11.49 -3.63 1.40
CA PRO A 179 10.95 -2.28 1.20
C PRO A 179 11.75 -1.19 1.93
N ASP A 180 12.44 -1.54 3.01
CA ASP A 180 13.22 -0.62 3.83
C ASP A 180 14.36 -1.34 4.59
N GLN A 181 15.21 -0.57 5.26
CA GLN A 181 16.38 -1.08 6.00
C GLN A 181 16.00 -1.98 7.18
N ASP A 182 14.85 -1.76 7.83
CA ASP A 182 14.41 -2.59 8.95
C ASP A 182 14.01 -3.98 8.45
N ALA A 183 13.20 -4.02 7.38
CA ALA A 183 12.82 -5.25 6.71
C ALA A 183 14.05 -5.97 6.14
N LEU A 184 15.02 -5.23 5.58
CA LEU A 184 16.27 -5.79 5.09
C LEU A 184 17.01 -6.51 6.20
N ARG A 185 17.20 -5.89 7.36
CA ARG A 185 17.85 -6.52 8.53
C ARG A 185 17.10 -7.78 9.00
N GLN A 186 15.77 -7.74 9.04
CA GLN A 186 14.95 -8.89 9.44
C GLN A 186 15.04 -10.07 8.46
N LEU A 187 15.21 -9.80 7.17
CA LEU A 187 15.26 -10.83 6.14
C LEU A 187 16.66 -11.42 5.95
N GLN A 188 17.72 -10.79 6.46
CA GLN A 188 19.11 -11.25 6.28
C GLN A 188 19.34 -12.71 6.69
N SER A 189 18.70 -13.17 7.77
CA SER A 189 18.82 -14.56 8.23
C SER A 189 18.06 -15.58 7.39
N ALA A 190 17.11 -15.11 6.60
CA ALA A 190 16.20 -15.97 5.80
C ALA A 190 16.71 -16.19 4.37
N ILE A 191 17.71 -15.44 3.92
CA ILE A 191 18.23 -15.50 2.54
C ILE A 191 19.76 -15.67 2.54
N ARG A 192 20.28 -16.17 1.43
CA ARG A 192 21.74 -16.33 1.26
C ARG A 192 22.47 -14.98 1.31
N PRO A 193 23.64 -14.89 1.94
CA PRO A 193 24.45 -13.66 1.94
C PRO A 193 24.66 -13.11 0.53
N GLY A 194 24.58 -11.79 0.38
CA GLY A 194 24.76 -11.12 -0.91
C GLY A 194 23.61 -11.28 -1.90
N ARG A 195 22.44 -11.77 -1.46
CA ARG A 195 21.23 -11.98 -2.29
C ARG A 195 20.04 -11.18 -1.78
N LEU A 196 20.28 -10.09 -1.13
CA LEU A 196 19.27 -9.21 -0.55
C LEU A 196 19.61 -7.76 -0.86
N SER A 197 18.66 -7.01 -1.35
CA SER A 197 18.77 -5.58 -1.60
C SER A 197 17.50 -4.84 -1.20
N LEU A 198 17.51 -3.52 -1.32
CA LEU A 198 16.31 -2.70 -1.21
C LEU A 198 15.55 -2.68 -2.53
N LEU A 199 14.24 -2.58 -2.45
CA LEU A 199 13.37 -2.09 -3.51
C LEU A 199 12.72 -0.81 -3.00
N ARG A 200 13.31 0.32 -3.38
CA ARG A 200 12.82 1.64 -2.99
C ARG A 200 11.42 1.90 -3.56
N ARG A 201 10.75 2.89 -3.04
CA ARG A 201 9.52 3.41 -3.61
C ARG A 201 9.82 4.59 -4.49
N GLY A 202 9.18 4.61 -5.65
CA GLY A 202 9.21 5.76 -6.53
C GLY A 202 8.08 6.72 -6.23
N ILE A 203 8.27 7.97 -6.61
CA ILE A 203 7.24 8.99 -6.61
C ILE A 203 7.34 9.82 -7.90
N ASP A 204 6.20 10.22 -8.42
CA ASP A 204 6.13 11.14 -9.56
C ASP A 204 5.84 12.55 -9.05
N THR A 205 6.89 13.34 -8.89
CA THR A 205 6.81 14.71 -8.39
C THR A 205 6.27 15.70 -9.41
N GLU A 206 6.13 15.33 -10.67
CA GLU A 206 5.47 16.13 -11.70
C GLU A 206 3.95 15.95 -11.67
N VAL A 207 3.48 14.73 -11.45
CA VAL A 207 2.06 14.42 -11.27
C VAL A 207 1.57 14.98 -9.94
N PHE A 208 2.26 14.66 -8.83
CA PHE A 208 1.92 15.15 -7.50
C PHE A 208 2.68 16.45 -7.21
N HIS A 209 2.02 17.59 -7.45
CA HIS A 209 2.69 18.90 -7.40
C HIS A 209 1.77 19.99 -6.81
N PRO A 210 2.27 20.86 -5.92
CA PRO A 210 1.47 21.93 -5.30
C PRO A 210 0.91 22.95 -6.31
N ARG A 211 1.47 23.04 -7.52
CA ARG A 211 0.93 23.92 -8.61
C ARG A 211 -0.50 23.56 -9.04
N LEU A 212 -0.97 22.33 -8.73
CA LEU A 212 -2.32 21.88 -9.04
C LEU A 212 -3.38 22.41 -8.05
N ARG A 213 -2.98 23.23 -7.07
CA ARG A 213 -3.89 23.79 -6.08
C ARG A 213 -4.99 24.62 -6.74
N ASP A 214 -6.23 24.20 -6.54
CA ASP A 214 -7.44 24.90 -7.02
C ASP A 214 -8.57 24.74 -5.99
N ARG A 215 -8.71 25.73 -5.13
CA ARG A 215 -9.76 25.78 -4.10
C ARG A 215 -11.12 26.17 -4.68
N ALA A 216 -11.13 26.99 -5.76
CA ALA A 216 -12.37 27.36 -6.41
C ALA A 216 -13.07 26.15 -7.03
N ARG A 217 -12.30 25.21 -7.57
CA ARG A 217 -12.80 23.94 -8.08
C ARG A 217 -13.47 23.11 -6.98
N LEU A 218 -12.90 23.05 -5.76
CA LEU A 218 -13.53 22.36 -4.62
C LEU A 218 -14.88 22.97 -4.26
N GLN A 219 -15.00 24.29 -4.31
CA GLN A 219 -16.27 24.97 -4.06
C GLN A 219 -17.29 24.69 -5.18
N ASN A 220 -16.87 24.81 -6.44
CA ASN A 220 -17.76 24.71 -7.58
C ASN A 220 -18.26 23.28 -7.83
N GLU A 221 -17.40 22.28 -7.73
CA GLU A 221 -17.73 20.89 -8.04
C GLU A 221 -18.27 20.11 -6.83
N TRP A 222 -17.81 20.46 -5.61
CA TRP A 222 -18.11 19.66 -4.42
C TRP A 222 -18.79 20.44 -3.30
N GLY A 223 -19.10 21.72 -3.53
CA GLY A 223 -19.78 22.55 -2.56
C GLY A 223 -18.98 22.82 -1.28
N VAL A 224 -17.65 22.68 -1.31
CA VAL A 224 -16.82 22.92 -0.15
C VAL A 224 -16.50 24.41 -0.02
N PRO A 225 -17.07 25.14 0.96
CA PRO A 225 -16.84 26.57 1.11
C PRO A 225 -15.35 26.91 1.31
N ALA A 226 -14.94 28.07 0.80
CA ALA A 226 -13.55 28.51 0.81
C ALA A 226 -12.97 28.71 2.22
N ASP A 227 -13.83 29.05 3.18
CA ASP A 227 -13.50 29.28 4.60
C ASP A 227 -13.30 28.01 5.41
N ARG A 228 -13.62 26.83 4.84
CA ARG A 228 -13.43 25.56 5.53
C ARG A 228 -12.04 24.99 5.33
N SER A 229 -11.46 24.48 6.41
CA SER A 229 -10.23 23.69 6.34
C SER A 229 -10.54 22.29 5.84
N VAL A 230 -9.84 21.83 4.81
CA VAL A 230 -10.07 20.53 4.16
C VAL A 230 -9.12 19.47 4.70
N LEU A 231 -9.68 18.43 5.31
CA LEU A 231 -8.99 17.24 5.77
C LEU A 231 -9.17 16.14 4.73
N LEU A 232 -8.09 15.70 4.10
CA LEU A 232 -8.12 14.67 3.05
C LEU A 232 -7.68 13.31 3.61
N PHE A 233 -8.44 12.27 3.28
CA PHE A 233 -8.05 10.87 3.39
C PHE A 233 -8.09 10.24 2.01
N ALA A 234 -7.13 9.37 1.70
CA ALA A 234 -7.12 8.59 0.46
C ALA A 234 -6.83 7.11 0.76
N GLY A 235 -7.72 6.23 0.35
CA GLY A 235 -7.60 4.79 0.57
C GLY A 235 -8.93 4.09 0.80
N ARG A 236 -8.89 2.78 1.09
CA ARG A 236 -10.11 2.03 1.41
C ARG A 236 -10.74 2.54 2.70
N VAL A 237 -12.06 2.71 2.68
CA VAL A 237 -12.84 3.20 3.82
C VAL A 237 -13.31 2.01 4.66
N ASP A 238 -12.38 1.39 5.36
CA ASP A 238 -12.63 0.20 6.17
C ASP A 238 -11.87 0.21 7.51
N ALA A 239 -12.20 -0.73 8.38
CA ALA A 239 -11.55 -0.88 9.67
C ALA A 239 -10.03 -1.18 9.57
N GLY A 240 -9.57 -1.81 8.48
CA GLY A 240 -8.16 -2.08 8.24
C GLY A 240 -7.34 -0.81 8.03
N LYS A 241 -7.97 0.26 7.51
CA LYS A 241 -7.39 1.59 7.34
C LYS A 241 -7.70 2.53 8.51
N ASN A 242 -8.52 2.08 9.46
CA ASN A 242 -8.93 2.87 10.63
C ASN A 242 -9.53 4.24 10.27
N ALA A 243 -10.22 4.30 9.12
CA ALA A 243 -10.70 5.55 8.52
C ALA A 243 -11.66 6.32 9.44
N LEU A 244 -12.51 5.63 10.21
CA LEU A 244 -13.46 6.26 11.15
C LEU A 244 -12.80 7.09 12.26
N THR A 245 -11.54 6.86 12.57
CA THR A 245 -10.80 7.73 13.50
C THR A 245 -10.76 9.17 13.00
N LEU A 246 -10.57 9.38 11.68
CA LEU A 246 -10.66 10.72 11.09
C LEU A 246 -12.08 11.30 11.22
N ALA A 247 -13.13 10.53 10.90
CA ALA A 247 -14.49 11.03 10.99
C ALA A 247 -14.85 11.47 12.43
N ARG A 248 -14.48 10.67 13.43
CA ARG A 248 -14.68 10.98 14.84
C ARG A 248 -13.86 12.18 15.31
N ALA A 249 -12.60 12.29 14.88
CA ALA A 249 -11.77 13.45 15.17
C ALA A 249 -12.34 14.72 14.54
N ALA A 250 -12.81 14.65 13.29
CA ALA A 250 -13.46 15.78 12.62
C ALA A 250 -14.77 16.20 13.33
N ARG A 251 -15.57 15.24 13.84
CA ARG A 251 -16.75 15.56 14.64
C ARG A 251 -16.38 16.36 15.90
N ILE A 252 -15.33 15.95 16.61
CA ILE A 252 -14.81 16.68 17.80
C ILE A 252 -14.38 18.11 17.42
N LEU A 253 -13.70 18.28 16.26
CA LEU A 253 -13.29 19.60 15.79
C LEU A 253 -14.49 20.49 15.46
N LEU A 254 -15.52 19.95 14.83
CA LEU A 254 -16.78 20.66 14.55
C LEU A 254 -17.50 21.07 15.86
N ASP A 255 -17.53 20.19 16.87
CA ASP A 255 -18.10 20.48 18.18
C ASP A 255 -17.33 21.58 18.94
N ARG A 256 -16.04 21.76 18.64
CA ARG A 256 -15.19 22.87 19.13
C ARG A 256 -15.30 24.15 18.27
N GLY A 257 -16.18 24.16 17.27
CA GLY A 257 -16.40 25.33 16.41
C GLY A 257 -15.37 25.53 15.30
N LEU A 258 -14.51 24.53 14.99
CA LEU A 258 -13.59 24.64 13.85
C LEU A 258 -14.32 24.31 12.54
N PRO A 259 -14.25 25.17 11.52
CA PRO A 259 -14.93 24.94 10.25
C PRO A 259 -14.15 23.95 9.36
N VAL A 260 -14.23 22.66 9.69
CA VAL A 260 -13.58 21.60 8.89
C VAL A 260 -14.54 20.96 7.90
N HIS A 261 -13.98 20.46 6.80
CA HIS A 261 -14.63 19.59 5.83
C HIS A 261 -13.75 18.39 5.53
N VAL A 262 -14.30 17.18 5.54
CA VAL A 262 -13.55 15.95 5.25
C VAL A 262 -13.80 15.54 3.81
N ILE A 263 -12.73 15.26 3.07
CA ILE A 263 -12.79 14.59 1.77
C ILE A 263 -12.20 13.18 1.94
N CYS A 264 -13.01 12.16 1.63
CA CYS A 264 -12.58 10.77 1.77
C CYS A 264 -12.57 10.09 0.39
N ALA A 265 -11.41 10.14 -0.28
CA ALA A 265 -11.20 9.56 -1.60
C ALA A 265 -10.95 8.06 -1.49
N GLY A 266 -11.95 7.27 -1.83
CA GLY A 266 -11.94 5.80 -1.78
C GLY A 266 -13.29 5.21 -1.44
N GLU A 267 -13.35 3.89 -1.42
CA GLU A 267 -14.56 3.12 -1.14
C GLU A 267 -14.35 2.12 -0.01
N GLY A 268 -15.43 1.71 0.62
CA GLY A 268 -15.42 0.69 1.66
C GLY A 268 -16.70 0.65 2.49
N GLY A 269 -16.78 -0.35 3.36
CA GLY A 269 -17.99 -0.63 4.14
C GLY A 269 -18.34 0.42 5.20
N GLN A 270 -17.45 1.38 5.48
CA GLN A 270 -17.65 2.39 6.51
C GLN A 270 -18.08 3.77 5.97
N MET A 271 -18.44 3.86 4.70
CA MET A 271 -18.87 5.16 4.11
C MET A 271 -20.14 5.70 4.72
N GLN A 272 -21.08 4.83 5.14
CA GLN A 272 -22.32 5.27 5.77
C GLN A 272 -22.05 5.89 7.14
N GLU A 273 -21.17 5.28 7.94
CA GLU A 273 -20.79 5.84 9.25
C GLU A 273 -20.12 7.23 9.11
N PHE A 274 -19.38 7.50 8.03
CA PHE A 274 -18.87 8.85 7.75
C PHE A 274 -20.01 9.84 7.53
N ARG A 275 -21.04 9.48 6.76
CA ARG A 275 -22.23 10.34 6.53
C ARG A 275 -22.99 10.61 7.83
N ASP A 276 -23.20 9.56 8.62
CA ASP A 276 -23.92 9.65 9.90
C ASP A 276 -23.20 10.56 10.91
N LEU A 277 -21.87 10.52 10.93
CA LEU A 277 -21.05 11.34 11.84
C LEU A 277 -20.91 12.80 11.40
N LEU A 278 -20.81 13.07 10.11
CA LEU A 278 -20.38 14.36 9.58
C LEU A 278 -21.44 15.09 8.75
N GLY A 279 -22.49 14.41 8.30
CA GLY A 279 -23.56 15.00 7.45
C GLY A 279 -23.00 15.71 6.23
N GLU A 280 -23.32 16.98 6.06
CA GLU A 280 -22.85 17.84 4.95
C GLU A 280 -21.37 18.27 5.09
N ARG A 281 -20.69 17.85 6.13
CA ARG A 281 -19.26 18.15 6.37
C ARG A 281 -18.32 17.09 5.80
N VAL A 282 -18.83 16.18 4.97
CA VAL A 282 -18.02 15.16 4.29
C VAL A 282 -18.39 15.04 2.82
N SER A 283 -17.37 14.97 1.97
CA SER A 283 -17.47 14.57 0.57
C SER A 283 -16.90 13.17 0.38
N LEU A 284 -17.69 12.29 -0.23
CA LEU A 284 -17.34 10.89 -0.45
C LEU A 284 -17.39 10.59 -1.97
N PRO A 285 -16.38 11.03 -2.73
CA PRO A 285 -16.37 10.88 -4.19
C PRO A 285 -16.24 9.42 -4.66
N GLY A 286 -16.04 8.49 -3.74
CA GLY A 286 -15.68 7.13 -4.12
C GLY A 286 -14.26 7.06 -4.65
N GLN A 287 -14.06 6.21 -5.66
CA GLN A 287 -12.76 6.11 -6.33
C GLN A 287 -12.56 7.28 -7.28
N VAL A 288 -11.42 7.92 -7.15
CA VAL A 288 -11.03 9.03 -8.01
C VAL A 288 -9.86 8.64 -8.91
N SER A 289 -9.71 9.31 -10.04
CA SER A 289 -8.55 9.15 -10.92
C SER A 289 -7.27 9.65 -10.24
N GLN A 290 -6.10 9.27 -10.78
CA GLN A 290 -4.83 9.74 -10.24
C GLN A 290 -4.66 11.26 -10.39
N ASP A 291 -5.12 11.84 -11.49
CA ASP A 291 -5.06 13.28 -11.74
C ASP A 291 -5.96 14.05 -10.78
N GLU A 292 -7.15 13.51 -10.52
CA GLU A 292 -8.08 14.09 -9.55
C GLU A 292 -7.52 13.97 -8.11
N LEU A 293 -6.91 12.85 -7.76
CA LEU A 293 -6.25 12.67 -6.46
C LEU A 293 -5.07 13.63 -6.29
N ALA A 294 -4.28 13.86 -7.34
CA ALA A 294 -3.16 14.82 -7.32
C ALA A 294 -3.66 16.26 -7.08
N TRP A 295 -4.75 16.64 -7.75
CA TRP A 295 -5.40 17.93 -7.49
C TRP A 295 -5.95 18.03 -6.07
N LEU A 296 -6.59 16.99 -5.54
CA LEU A 296 -7.10 16.94 -4.17
C LEU A 296 -5.98 17.11 -3.14
N TYR A 297 -4.86 16.40 -3.31
CA TYR A 297 -3.68 16.58 -2.45
C TYR A 297 -3.18 18.03 -2.48
N ALA A 298 -3.08 18.64 -3.64
CA ALA A 298 -2.62 20.02 -3.75
C ALA A 298 -3.61 21.03 -3.14
N SER A 299 -4.92 20.71 -3.13
CA SER A 299 -5.99 21.63 -2.72
C SER A 299 -6.45 21.45 -1.27
N ALA A 300 -6.11 20.37 -0.60
CA ALA A 300 -6.40 20.15 0.81
C ALA A 300 -5.50 20.98 1.75
N ASP A 301 -5.82 21.00 3.04
CA ASP A 301 -5.05 21.67 4.08
C ASP A 301 -4.23 20.71 4.94
N LEU A 302 -4.73 19.48 5.16
CA LEU A 302 -4.02 18.40 5.85
C LEU A 302 -4.40 17.05 5.22
N PHE A 303 -3.42 16.17 5.09
CA PHE A 303 -3.65 14.77 4.79
C PHE A 303 -3.66 13.97 6.10
N VAL A 304 -4.74 13.26 6.39
CA VAL A 304 -4.90 12.51 7.64
C VAL A 304 -5.02 11.01 7.34
N PHE A 305 -4.07 10.22 7.84
CA PHE A 305 -3.98 8.81 7.51
C PHE A 305 -3.78 7.93 8.77
N PRO A 306 -4.86 7.49 9.43
CA PRO A 306 -4.82 6.78 10.70
C PRO A 306 -4.53 5.28 10.58
N SER A 307 -4.16 4.79 9.39
CA SER A 307 -3.86 3.38 9.16
C SER A 307 -2.63 2.92 9.96
N GLN A 308 -2.78 1.81 10.70
CA GLN A 308 -1.73 1.26 11.57
C GLN A 308 -0.97 0.10 10.92
N ILE A 309 -1.58 -0.58 9.95
CA ILE A 309 -1.04 -1.79 9.33
C ILE A 309 -0.56 -1.46 7.92
N GLU A 310 0.54 -0.72 7.82
CA GLU A 310 1.16 -0.37 6.55
C GLU A 310 2.61 -0.84 6.52
N VAL A 311 3.02 -1.39 5.38
CA VAL A 311 4.44 -1.61 5.09
C VAL A 311 5.03 -0.32 4.55
N PHE A 312 4.39 0.22 3.52
CA PHE A 312 4.81 1.46 2.87
C PHE A 312 3.63 2.13 2.14
N PRO A 313 2.97 3.13 2.74
CA PRO A 313 1.82 3.79 2.14
C PRO A 313 2.23 4.87 1.14
N ASN A 314 2.10 4.60 -0.17
CA ASN A 314 2.42 5.55 -1.24
C ASN A 314 1.64 6.87 -1.11
N VAL A 315 0.41 6.82 -0.63
CA VAL A 315 -0.47 8.00 -0.44
C VAL A 315 0.15 9.09 0.44
N ILE A 316 1.03 8.71 1.37
CA ILE A 316 1.76 9.69 2.20
C ILE A 316 2.84 10.39 1.36
N LEU A 317 3.56 9.67 0.49
CA LEU A 317 4.53 10.28 -0.41
C LEU A 317 3.85 11.19 -1.44
N GLU A 318 2.70 10.79 -1.95
CA GLU A 318 1.87 11.57 -2.88
C GLU A 318 1.41 12.89 -2.24
N ALA A 319 0.89 12.83 -1.00
CA ALA A 319 0.53 14.02 -0.22
C ALA A 319 1.74 14.94 0.02
N LYS A 320 2.87 14.38 0.46
CA LYS A 320 4.11 15.11 0.70
C LYS A 320 4.66 15.75 -0.58
N ALA A 321 4.62 15.04 -1.72
CA ALA A 321 5.01 15.56 -3.02
C ALA A 321 4.14 16.74 -3.45
N SER A 322 2.88 16.80 -3.05
CA SER A 322 1.96 17.91 -3.28
C SER A 322 2.09 19.05 -2.26
N ALA A 323 3.16 19.05 -1.44
CA ALA A 323 3.40 20.00 -0.35
C ALA A 323 2.25 20.01 0.69
N LEU A 324 1.53 18.90 0.87
CA LEU A 324 0.47 18.77 1.84
C LEU A 324 1.04 18.20 3.15
N PRO A 325 0.89 18.90 4.29
CA PRO A 325 1.28 18.37 5.60
C PRO A 325 0.50 17.13 5.96
N VAL A 326 1.15 16.14 6.57
CA VAL A 326 0.56 14.85 6.86
C VAL A 326 0.44 14.60 8.36
N VAL A 327 -0.71 14.06 8.79
CA VAL A 327 -0.97 13.56 10.15
C VAL A 327 -1.23 12.06 10.03
N VAL A 328 -0.33 11.25 10.58
CA VAL A 328 -0.32 9.81 10.35
C VAL A 328 -0.26 9.01 11.65
N SER A 329 -0.54 7.71 11.59
CA SER A 329 -0.33 6.83 12.75
C SER A 329 1.16 6.72 13.10
N ALA A 330 1.48 6.76 14.40
CA ALA A 330 2.82 6.46 14.92
C ALA A 330 3.20 4.97 14.78
N GLN A 331 2.30 4.13 14.25
CA GLN A 331 2.51 2.70 14.05
C GLN A 331 2.71 2.35 12.56
N GLY A 332 3.37 1.23 12.31
CA GLY A 332 3.61 0.71 10.97
C GLY A 332 4.54 1.58 10.12
N GLY A 333 4.44 1.41 8.80
CA GLY A 333 5.27 2.11 7.82
C GLY A 333 4.97 3.60 7.70
N SER A 334 3.78 4.05 8.11
CA SER A 334 3.39 5.47 8.07
C SER A 334 4.31 6.35 8.92
N ALA A 335 4.64 5.90 10.13
CA ALA A 335 5.51 6.62 11.05
C ALA A 335 6.93 6.86 10.47
N LYS A 336 7.43 5.92 9.66
CA LYS A 336 8.77 6.04 9.06
C LYS A 336 8.87 7.20 8.07
N LEU A 337 7.75 7.59 7.45
CA LEU A 337 7.69 8.64 6.44
C LEU A 337 7.63 10.05 7.02
N VAL A 338 7.41 10.19 8.33
CA VAL A 338 7.31 11.46 9.04
C VAL A 338 8.34 11.61 10.16
N ARG A 339 9.22 10.64 10.37
CA ARG A 339 10.34 10.76 11.30
C ARG A 339 11.42 11.65 10.71
N PRO A 340 12.01 12.57 11.50
CA PRO A 340 13.21 13.29 11.09
C PRO A 340 14.32 12.30 10.75
N THR A 341 14.97 12.49 9.62
CA THR A 341 16.18 11.75 9.27
C THR A 341 17.36 12.71 9.25
N ALA A 342 18.57 12.20 9.45
CA ALA A 342 19.79 13.02 9.44
C ALA A 342 19.96 13.87 8.16
N HIS A 343 19.25 13.52 7.07
CA HIS A 343 19.36 14.17 5.76
C HIS A 343 18.13 15.03 5.40
N ALA A 344 17.02 14.98 6.17
CA ALA A 344 15.75 15.56 5.76
C ALA A 344 15.20 16.67 6.70
N GLY A 345 15.90 17.02 7.77
CA GLY A 345 15.42 18.06 8.70
C GLY A 345 14.04 17.75 9.29
N ASP A 346 13.12 18.73 9.28
CA ASP A 346 11.72 18.50 9.64
C ASP A 346 11.04 17.62 8.58
N ALA A 347 10.54 16.46 8.98
CA ALA A 347 10.03 15.42 8.06
C ALA A 347 8.66 15.74 7.45
N GLY A 348 8.13 16.94 7.66
CA GLY A 348 6.91 17.43 7.01
C GLY A 348 5.61 16.78 7.49
N GLY A 349 5.57 16.20 8.70
CA GLY A 349 4.36 15.57 9.22
C GLY A 349 4.40 15.30 10.72
N VAL A 350 3.25 14.88 11.26
CA VAL A 350 3.04 14.50 12.66
C VAL A 350 2.62 13.05 12.77
N ALA A 351 3.21 12.30 13.71
CA ALA A 351 2.83 10.93 14.03
C ALA A 351 2.03 10.90 15.34
N VAL A 352 0.78 10.43 15.26
CA VAL A 352 -0.15 10.34 16.40
C VAL A 352 -0.11 8.93 16.99
N THR A 353 0.07 8.84 18.30
CA THR A 353 0.08 7.59 19.04
C THR A 353 -1.35 7.17 19.40
N GLY A 354 -1.70 5.92 19.11
CA GLY A 354 -3.00 5.34 19.43
C GLY A 354 -4.11 5.75 18.46
N ASN A 355 -5.34 5.32 18.78
CA ASN A 355 -6.52 5.50 17.93
C ASN A 355 -7.58 6.41 18.55
N GLU A 356 -7.26 7.01 19.72
CA GLU A 356 -8.20 7.87 20.42
C GLU A 356 -8.51 9.12 19.57
N PRO A 357 -9.77 9.33 19.15
CA PRO A 357 -10.13 10.45 18.28
C PRO A 357 -9.75 11.82 18.86
N GLN A 358 -9.72 11.95 20.19
CA GLN A 358 -9.31 13.16 20.89
C GLN A 358 -7.85 13.53 20.62
N ALA A 359 -6.95 12.55 20.61
CA ALA A 359 -5.54 12.78 20.30
C ALA A 359 -5.35 13.26 18.86
N TRP A 360 -6.06 12.63 17.91
CA TRP A 360 -6.06 13.06 16.52
C TRP A 360 -6.64 14.44 16.31
N ALA A 361 -7.77 14.74 16.97
CA ALA A 361 -8.38 16.07 16.94
C ALA A 361 -7.43 17.15 17.48
N GLY A 362 -6.71 16.87 18.57
CA GLY A 362 -5.74 17.80 19.17
C GLY A 362 -4.59 18.15 18.21
N GLU A 363 -3.99 17.15 17.57
CA GLU A 363 -2.90 17.40 16.61
C GLU A 363 -3.39 18.13 15.37
N ILE A 364 -4.55 17.75 14.82
CA ILE A 364 -5.16 18.44 13.69
C ILE A 364 -5.48 19.89 14.06
N GLU A 365 -6.12 20.15 15.21
CA GLU A 365 -6.45 21.49 15.70
C GLU A 365 -5.20 22.37 15.81
N THR A 366 -4.12 21.84 16.40
CA THR A 366 -2.84 22.55 16.54
C THR A 366 -2.31 23.03 15.21
N LEU A 367 -2.38 22.18 14.16
CA LEU A 367 -1.94 22.57 12.82
C LEU A 367 -2.91 23.52 12.13
N LEU A 368 -4.22 23.35 12.31
CA LEU A 368 -5.21 24.24 11.71
C LEU A 368 -5.13 25.66 12.27
N ARG A 369 -4.85 25.81 13.57
CA ARG A 369 -4.67 27.12 14.23
C ARG A 369 -3.33 27.79 13.95
N ALA A 370 -2.36 27.09 13.31
CA ALA A 370 -1.04 27.60 13.02
C ALA A 370 -0.74 27.55 11.49
N PRO A 371 -1.35 28.45 10.66
CA PRO A 371 -1.23 28.42 9.21
C PRO A 371 0.21 28.53 8.71
N GLU A 372 1.05 29.32 9.33
CA GLU A 372 2.46 29.46 8.94
C GLU A 372 3.24 28.18 9.23
N ARG A 373 3.03 27.53 10.38
CA ARG A 373 3.63 26.24 10.70
C ARG A 373 3.16 25.18 9.69
N ARG A 374 1.88 25.18 9.34
CA ARG A 374 1.30 24.25 8.36
C ARG A 374 1.92 24.44 6.99
N ARG A 375 2.11 25.68 6.52
CA ARG A 375 2.80 26.00 5.27
C ARG A 375 4.25 25.52 5.28
N ALA A 376 5.02 25.89 6.30
CA ALA A 376 6.41 25.47 6.46
C ALA A 376 6.57 23.93 6.45
N MET A 377 5.64 23.22 7.13
CA MET A 377 5.59 21.76 7.14
C MET A 377 5.30 21.19 5.76
N GLY A 378 4.39 21.79 4.98
CA GLY A 378 4.10 21.37 3.61
C GLY A 378 5.33 21.52 2.70
N GLU A 379 6.02 22.65 2.78
CA GLU A 379 7.26 22.89 2.03
C GLU A 379 8.37 21.92 2.44
N ALA A 380 8.53 21.63 3.74
CA ALA A 380 9.46 20.61 4.23
C ALA A 380 9.09 19.21 3.72
N SER A 381 7.78 18.87 3.68
CA SER A 381 7.27 17.66 3.05
C SER A 381 7.75 17.51 1.61
N ARG A 382 7.54 18.53 0.79
CA ARG A 382 7.94 18.55 -0.63
C ARG A 382 9.45 18.38 -0.78
N ARG A 383 10.25 19.21 -0.09
CA ARG A 383 11.72 19.12 -0.14
C ARG A 383 12.22 17.74 0.28
N SER A 384 11.62 17.13 1.31
CA SER A 384 12.02 15.79 1.75
C SER A 384 11.78 14.72 0.69
N VAL A 385 10.72 14.86 -0.11
CA VAL A 385 10.44 13.94 -1.20
C VAL A 385 11.39 14.17 -2.37
N GLU A 386 11.59 15.38 -2.81
CA GLU A 386 12.48 15.73 -3.93
C GLU A 386 13.94 15.30 -3.68
N ASN A 387 14.41 15.41 -2.44
CA ASN A 387 15.79 15.09 -2.08
C ASN A 387 16.05 13.60 -1.79
N ALA A 388 15.04 12.86 -1.33
CA ALA A 388 15.26 11.51 -0.77
C ALA A 388 14.60 10.37 -1.58
N TRP A 389 13.66 10.69 -2.47
CA TRP A 389 12.89 9.66 -3.15
C TRP A 389 13.12 9.65 -4.67
N PRO A 390 13.45 8.48 -5.24
CA PRO A 390 13.67 8.34 -6.67
C PRO A 390 12.35 8.39 -7.45
N SER A 391 12.44 8.72 -8.74
CA SER A 391 11.35 8.45 -9.67
C SER A 391 11.14 6.94 -9.89
N TRP A 392 9.96 6.52 -10.37
CA TRP A 392 9.71 5.12 -10.70
C TRP A 392 10.67 4.56 -11.75
N ARG A 393 11.14 5.41 -12.67
CA ARG A 393 12.15 5.04 -13.67
C ARG A 393 13.53 4.80 -13.04
N GLN A 394 13.91 5.59 -12.06
CA GLN A 394 15.15 5.36 -11.29
C GLN A 394 15.07 4.07 -10.48
N VAL A 395 13.93 3.79 -9.82
CA VAL A 395 13.71 2.51 -9.10
C VAL A 395 13.86 1.33 -10.06
N LEU A 396 13.26 1.40 -11.25
CA LEU A 396 13.40 0.34 -12.25
C LEU A 396 14.87 0.14 -12.66
N ARG A 397 15.56 1.22 -13.01
CA ARG A 397 16.94 1.16 -13.55
C ARG A 397 17.98 0.82 -12.51
N GLU A 398 17.83 1.29 -11.28
CA GLU A 398 18.86 1.15 -10.24
C GLU A 398 18.59 -0.04 -9.31
N ASP A 399 17.34 -0.36 -9.01
CA ASP A 399 17.00 -1.43 -8.06
C ASP A 399 16.65 -2.75 -8.77
N LEU A 400 15.81 -2.70 -9.82
CA LEU A 400 15.25 -3.92 -10.43
C LEU A 400 16.10 -4.47 -11.58
N LEU A 401 16.46 -3.64 -12.56
CA LEU A 401 17.19 -4.11 -13.74
C LEU A 401 18.53 -4.77 -13.41
N PRO A 402 19.38 -4.22 -12.53
CA PRO A 402 20.64 -4.86 -12.18
C PRO A 402 20.46 -6.24 -11.53
N VAL A 403 19.44 -6.37 -10.67
CA VAL A 403 19.12 -7.65 -10.02
C VAL A 403 18.63 -8.66 -11.05
N TRP A 404 17.69 -8.28 -11.91
CA TRP A 404 17.14 -9.19 -12.94
C TRP A 404 18.23 -9.65 -13.91
N GLN A 405 19.08 -8.75 -14.38
CA GLN A 405 20.20 -9.10 -15.26
C GLN A 405 21.22 -10.02 -14.57
N PHE A 406 21.55 -9.75 -13.33
CA PHE A 406 22.49 -10.56 -12.55
C PHE A 406 21.98 -11.99 -12.34
N VAL A 407 20.76 -12.18 -11.86
CA VAL A 407 20.20 -13.52 -11.61
C VAL A 407 19.94 -14.29 -12.91
N ALA A 408 19.56 -13.60 -13.99
CA ALA A 408 19.39 -14.23 -15.31
C ALA A 408 20.72 -14.80 -15.85
N ARG A 409 21.81 -14.05 -15.74
CA ARG A 409 23.15 -14.50 -16.14
C ARG A 409 23.59 -15.72 -15.32
N GLN A 410 23.44 -15.67 -14.01
CA GLN A 410 23.84 -16.76 -13.12
C GLN A 410 23.12 -18.08 -13.43
N ARG A 411 21.81 -18.02 -13.68
CA ARG A 411 21.02 -19.23 -13.99
C ARG A 411 21.37 -19.82 -15.35
N ARG A 412 21.81 -19.01 -16.31
CA ARG A 412 22.30 -19.49 -17.60
C ARG A 412 23.65 -20.23 -17.49
N THR A 413 24.51 -19.78 -16.59
CA THR A 413 25.85 -20.40 -16.38
C THR A 413 25.74 -21.73 -15.63
N LEU A 414 24.66 -21.97 -14.90
CA LEU A 414 24.42 -23.20 -14.13
C LEU A 414 23.58 -24.25 -14.88
N ALA A 415 23.03 -23.92 -16.06
CA ALA A 415 22.21 -24.79 -16.90
C ALA A 415 23.02 -25.36 -18.06
#